data_70db05e94636db6ae28d8e3f731a5060
#
_entry.id   70db05e94636db6ae28d8e3f731a5060
#
_cell.length_a   1.000
_cell.length_b   1.000
_cell.length_c   1.000
_cell.angle_alpha   90.00
_cell.angle_beta   90.00
_cell.angle_gamma   90.00
#
_symmetry.space_group_name_H-M   'P 1'
#
loop_
_entity.id
_entity.type
_entity.pdbx_description
1 polymer ?
#
loop_
_entity_poly.entity_id
_entity_poly.type
_entity_poly.pdbx_seq_one_letter_code
_entity_poly.pdbx_strand_id
1 'polypeptide(L)'
;ESPTPKDVKPYLDEFLMDKYVIDVPFLLRALLVRGIILQTRPKKSAEAYAKIWWEEGSPLVVISERMTKKVRTQVDVPVALAMRYGKMSILKGLQELKNKGVDEVMLFPLYPQHAMASTTTILVLAEELRQQHFPEMKFTIVPAFYNKPGYIKALANSIKKHLDTFEYDHLLFSYHGIPKRHIRKTDITKSHCKIDGSCCNTPSPAHEFCYRHQCYETTKQVVAYLGIPEGKYSQTFQSRLAGDKWLTPYTDVEINKMPEKGIKKLAVVTPAFVSDCLETLEEIAMEAN
;
A
#
# COMPACT_ATOMS: atom_id res chain seq x y z
N GLU A 1 3.84 -17.99 3.59
CA GLU A 1 4.47 -18.82 2.54
C GLU A 1 5.97 -18.64 2.63
N SER A 2 6.76 -19.64 2.33
CA SER A 2 8.22 -19.53 2.42
C SER A 2 8.78 -18.74 1.21
N PRO A 3 9.97 -18.11 1.33
CA PRO A 3 10.54 -17.31 0.26
C PRO A 3 11.22 -18.20 -0.80
N THR A 4 10.52 -19.21 -1.30
CA THR A 4 11.02 -20.07 -2.38
C THR A 4 10.34 -19.74 -3.70
N PRO A 5 11.00 -19.94 -4.86
CA PRO A 5 10.37 -19.70 -6.16
C PRO A 5 9.07 -20.50 -6.37
N LYS A 6 8.99 -21.70 -5.77
CA LYS A 6 7.81 -22.57 -5.83
C LYS A 6 6.61 -21.96 -5.09
N ASP A 7 6.83 -21.35 -3.93
CA ASP A 7 5.77 -20.75 -3.10
C ASP A 7 5.42 -19.34 -3.57
N VAL A 8 6.41 -18.59 -4.08
CA VAL A 8 6.20 -17.22 -4.58
C VAL A 8 5.46 -17.20 -5.91
N LYS A 9 5.64 -18.19 -6.78
CA LYS A 9 5.02 -18.22 -8.11
C LYS A 9 3.48 -18.19 -8.09
N PRO A 10 2.78 -19.02 -7.29
CA PRO A 10 1.31 -18.96 -7.18
C PRO A 10 0.81 -17.60 -6.66
N TYR A 11 1.50 -17.04 -5.68
CA TYR A 11 1.19 -15.70 -5.15
C TYR A 11 1.32 -14.63 -6.24
N LEU A 12 2.42 -14.65 -7.01
CA LEU A 12 2.62 -13.70 -8.10
C LEU A 12 1.61 -13.89 -9.23
N ASP A 13 1.19 -15.12 -9.53
CA ASP A 13 0.14 -15.38 -10.53
C ASP A 13 -1.18 -14.75 -10.07
N GLU A 14 -1.62 -15.01 -8.84
CA GLU A 14 -2.84 -14.43 -8.28
C GLU A 14 -2.79 -12.90 -8.29
N PHE A 15 -1.68 -12.32 -7.82
CA PHE A 15 -1.48 -10.88 -7.72
C PHE A 15 -1.45 -10.18 -9.09
N LEU A 16 -0.63 -10.68 -10.02
CA LEU A 16 -0.45 -10.05 -11.33
C LEU A 16 -1.59 -10.33 -12.30
N MET A 17 -2.35 -11.41 -12.07
CA MET A 17 -3.57 -11.71 -12.84
C MET A 17 -4.78 -10.91 -12.37
N ASP A 18 -4.66 -10.13 -11.29
CA ASP A 18 -5.72 -9.23 -10.87
C ASP A 18 -5.89 -8.08 -11.88
N LYS A 19 -7.14 -7.86 -12.33
CA LYS A 19 -7.50 -6.80 -13.29
C LYS A 19 -7.32 -5.38 -12.74
N TYR A 20 -7.25 -5.23 -11.43
CA TYR A 20 -7.00 -3.94 -10.76
C TYR A 20 -5.51 -3.65 -10.57
N VAL A 21 -4.66 -4.66 -10.72
CA VAL A 21 -3.18 -4.54 -10.69
C VAL A 21 -2.65 -4.34 -12.11
N ILE A 22 -2.91 -5.31 -13.01
CA ILE A 22 -2.59 -5.20 -14.44
C ILE A 22 -3.90 -5.06 -15.21
N ASP A 23 -4.32 -3.83 -15.45
CA ASP A 23 -5.62 -3.44 -15.97
C ASP A 23 -5.72 -3.47 -17.50
N VAL A 24 -5.27 -4.55 -18.10
CA VAL A 24 -5.38 -4.84 -19.54
C VAL A 24 -6.36 -6.01 -19.76
N PRO A 25 -6.85 -6.24 -21.01
CA PRO A 25 -7.73 -7.37 -21.33
C PRO A 25 -7.16 -8.69 -20.86
N PHE A 26 -8.03 -9.63 -20.45
CA PHE A 26 -7.62 -10.89 -19.81
C PHE A 26 -6.60 -11.70 -20.63
N LEU A 27 -6.84 -11.88 -21.93
CA LEU A 27 -5.91 -12.65 -22.79
C LEU A 27 -4.53 -12.02 -22.87
N LEU A 28 -4.45 -10.69 -23.00
CA LEU A 28 -3.19 -9.97 -23.02
C LEU A 28 -2.48 -10.04 -21.66
N ARG A 29 -3.24 -9.91 -20.57
CA ARG A 29 -2.70 -10.06 -19.20
C ARG A 29 -2.18 -11.47 -18.97
N ALA A 30 -2.92 -12.51 -19.38
CA ALA A 30 -2.49 -13.90 -19.25
C ALA A 30 -1.20 -14.19 -20.04
N LEU A 31 -1.11 -13.70 -21.26
CA LEU A 31 0.11 -13.82 -22.07
C LEU A 31 1.29 -13.12 -21.42
N LEU A 32 1.11 -11.88 -20.98
CA LEU A 32 2.14 -11.09 -20.32
C LEU A 32 2.60 -11.74 -19.00
N VAL A 33 1.67 -12.08 -18.13
CA VAL A 33 1.97 -12.59 -16.79
C VAL A 33 2.50 -14.02 -16.87
N ARG A 34 1.73 -14.95 -17.44
CA ARG A 34 2.07 -16.39 -17.43
C ARG A 34 3.09 -16.75 -18.50
N GLY A 35 3.05 -16.09 -19.67
CA GLY A 35 3.98 -16.33 -20.75
C GLY A 35 5.35 -15.70 -20.56
N ILE A 36 5.44 -14.55 -19.89
CA ILE A 36 6.69 -13.78 -19.77
C ILE A 36 7.10 -13.61 -18.32
N ILE A 37 6.30 -12.91 -17.50
CA ILE A 37 6.74 -12.47 -16.17
C ILE A 37 7.02 -13.65 -15.23
N LEU A 38 6.13 -14.63 -15.17
CA LEU A 38 6.26 -15.80 -14.29
C LEU A 38 7.35 -16.81 -14.71
N GLN A 39 8.06 -16.56 -15.80
CA GLN A 39 9.21 -17.38 -16.19
C GLN A 39 10.48 -16.97 -15.41
N THR A 40 10.62 -15.70 -15.05
CA THR A 40 11.83 -15.17 -14.43
C THR A 40 11.59 -14.50 -13.06
N ARG A 41 10.45 -13.82 -12.91
CA ARG A 41 10.14 -13.02 -11.71
C ARG A 41 10.09 -13.85 -10.41
N PRO A 42 9.55 -15.09 -10.36
CA PRO A 42 9.47 -15.85 -9.11
C PRO A 42 10.82 -16.08 -8.44
N LYS A 43 11.88 -16.33 -9.21
CA LYS A 43 13.24 -16.49 -8.67
C LYS A 43 13.75 -15.20 -8.04
N LYS A 44 13.68 -14.09 -8.78
CA LYS A 44 14.11 -12.77 -8.29
C LYS A 44 13.32 -12.33 -7.06
N SER A 45 11.99 -12.51 -7.08
CA SER A 45 11.16 -12.16 -5.94
C SER A 45 11.45 -13.05 -4.72
N ALA A 46 11.70 -14.35 -4.91
CA ALA A 46 12.09 -15.23 -3.82
C ALA A 46 13.42 -14.83 -3.18
N GLU A 47 14.42 -14.43 -3.99
CA GLU A 47 15.70 -13.91 -3.51
C GLU A 47 15.50 -12.61 -2.68
N ALA A 48 14.66 -11.69 -3.15
CA ALA A 48 14.33 -10.46 -2.43
C ALA A 48 13.59 -10.74 -1.10
N TYR A 49 12.58 -11.61 -1.13
CA TYR A 49 11.89 -12.04 0.10
C TYR A 49 12.81 -12.74 1.09
N ALA A 50 13.77 -13.55 0.63
CA ALA A 50 14.71 -14.24 1.50
C ALA A 50 15.59 -13.28 2.32
N LYS A 51 15.93 -12.11 1.75
CA LYS A 51 16.73 -11.08 2.46
C LYS A 51 16.01 -10.49 3.68
N ILE A 52 14.67 -10.41 3.64
CA ILE A 52 13.86 -9.76 4.69
C ILE A 52 13.10 -10.76 5.56
N TRP A 53 13.24 -12.07 5.31
CA TRP A 53 12.44 -13.09 5.98
C TRP A 53 12.87 -13.28 7.43
N TRP A 54 11.89 -13.29 8.34
CA TRP A 54 12.12 -13.53 9.76
C TRP A 54 11.99 -15.03 10.09
N GLU A 55 12.48 -15.45 11.25
CA GLU A 55 12.28 -16.82 11.74
C GLU A 55 10.80 -17.18 11.86
N GLU A 56 9.95 -16.20 12.25
CA GLU A 56 8.51 -16.36 12.41
C GLU A 56 7.76 -16.32 11.07
N GLY A 57 8.39 -15.88 9.98
CA GLY A 57 7.79 -15.78 8.64
C GLY A 57 7.93 -14.41 7.98
N SER A 58 7.01 -14.11 7.06
CA SER A 58 6.96 -12.82 6.38
C SER A 58 6.74 -11.68 7.38
N PRO A 59 7.58 -10.61 7.38
CA PRO A 59 7.36 -9.42 8.21
C PRO A 59 5.94 -8.87 8.12
N LEU A 60 5.41 -8.75 6.92
CA LEU A 60 4.02 -8.29 6.69
C LEU A 60 2.99 -9.12 7.46
N VAL A 61 3.11 -10.44 7.42
CA VAL A 61 2.17 -11.34 8.11
C VAL A 61 2.37 -11.26 9.62
N VAL A 62 3.61 -11.37 10.10
CA VAL A 62 3.93 -11.36 11.54
C VAL A 62 3.49 -10.05 12.20
N ILE A 63 3.76 -8.90 11.56
CA ILE A 63 3.35 -7.59 12.09
C ILE A 63 1.82 -7.47 12.07
N SER A 64 1.16 -7.92 11.00
CA SER A 64 -0.30 -7.88 10.90
C SER A 64 -0.97 -8.76 11.96
N GLU A 65 -0.43 -9.95 12.25
CA GLU A 65 -0.92 -10.83 13.31
C GLU A 65 -0.71 -10.21 14.71
N ARG A 66 0.47 -9.62 14.96
CA ARG A 66 0.78 -8.91 16.22
C ARG A 66 -0.16 -7.72 16.42
N MET A 67 -0.43 -6.96 15.36
CA MET A 67 -1.40 -5.86 15.38
C MET A 67 -2.81 -6.39 15.66
N THR A 68 -3.24 -7.44 14.98
CA THR A 68 -4.56 -8.05 15.18
C THR A 68 -4.75 -8.54 16.62
N LYS A 69 -3.72 -9.16 17.22
CA LYS A 69 -3.75 -9.55 18.64
C LYS A 69 -3.98 -8.34 19.56
N LYS A 70 -3.27 -7.22 19.29
CA LYS A 70 -3.47 -5.98 20.07
C LYS A 70 -4.87 -5.40 19.88
N VAL A 71 -5.41 -5.38 18.65
CA VAL A 71 -6.78 -4.89 18.39
C VAL A 71 -7.79 -5.73 19.15
N ARG A 72 -7.65 -7.06 19.13
CA ARG A 72 -8.54 -7.99 19.88
C ARG A 72 -8.58 -7.72 21.39
N THR A 73 -7.57 -7.10 21.99
CA THR A 73 -7.56 -6.70 23.40
C THR A 73 -8.20 -5.34 23.65
N GLN A 74 -8.59 -4.62 22.63
CA GLN A 74 -9.13 -3.26 22.70
C GLN A 74 -10.61 -3.17 22.29
N VAL A 75 -11.18 -4.25 21.75
CA VAL A 75 -12.55 -4.29 21.25
C VAL A 75 -13.25 -5.58 21.72
N ASP A 76 -14.54 -5.48 22.04
CA ASP A 76 -15.36 -6.59 22.50
C ASP A 76 -16.08 -7.33 21.35
N VAL A 77 -15.65 -7.10 20.12
CA VAL A 77 -16.21 -7.74 18.91
C VAL A 77 -15.22 -8.70 18.28
N PRO A 78 -15.69 -9.76 17.59
CA PRO A 78 -14.80 -10.65 16.85
C PRO A 78 -14.00 -9.92 15.79
N VAL A 79 -12.69 -10.20 15.70
CA VAL A 79 -11.78 -9.63 14.70
C VAL A 79 -11.10 -10.75 13.93
N ALA A 80 -11.19 -10.72 12.60
CA ALA A 80 -10.48 -11.62 11.69
C ALA A 80 -9.47 -10.84 10.87
N LEU A 81 -8.27 -11.40 10.70
CA LEU A 81 -7.26 -10.90 9.77
C LEU A 81 -7.38 -11.63 8.44
N ALA A 82 -7.39 -10.89 7.35
CA ALA A 82 -7.39 -11.45 6.01
C ALA A 82 -6.46 -10.68 5.08
N MET A 83 -5.96 -11.36 4.07
CA MET A 83 -5.13 -10.81 3.00
C MET A 83 -5.84 -10.94 1.65
N ARG A 84 -5.56 -10.01 0.75
CA ARG A 84 -6.15 -10.04 -0.61
C ARG A 84 -5.66 -11.25 -1.40
N TYR A 85 -4.41 -11.65 -1.18
CA TYR A 85 -3.75 -12.74 -1.89
C TYR A 85 -3.15 -13.74 -0.91
N GLY A 86 -3.06 -15.00 -1.33
CA GLY A 86 -2.40 -16.05 -0.56
C GLY A 86 -3.31 -16.79 0.43
N LYS A 87 -2.68 -17.46 1.40
CA LYS A 87 -3.36 -18.46 2.26
C LYS A 87 -4.35 -17.87 3.27
N MET A 88 -4.13 -16.63 3.71
CA MET A 88 -5.01 -15.92 4.65
C MET A 88 -6.10 -15.17 3.90
N SER A 89 -6.87 -15.86 3.08
CA SER A 89 -7.82 -15.26 2.16
C SER A 89 -8.98 -14.55 2.84
N ILE A 90 -9.60 -13.58 2.15
CA ILE A 90 -10.80 -12.87 2.61
C ILE A 90 -11.93 -13.87 2.91
N LEU A 91 -12.10 -14.90 2.07
CA LEU A 91 -13.11 -15.95 2.31
C LEU A 91 -12.94 -16.62 3.67
N LYS A 92 -11.69 -16.99 4.04
CA LYS A 92 -11.42 -17.59 5.35
C LYS A 92 -11.73 -16.65 6.50
N GLY A 93 -11.39 -15.36 6.36
CA GLY A 93 -11.71 -14.35 7.37
C GLY A 93 -13.23 -14.20 7.56
N LEU A 94 -13.99 -14.14 6.46
CA LEU A 94 -15.45 -14.07 6.53
C LEU A 94 -16.06 -15.34 7.14
N GLN A 95 -15.54 -16.52 6.79
CA GLN A 95 -15.97 -17.79 7.37
C GLN A 95 -15.67 -17.86 8.88
N GLU A 96 -14.51 -17.37 9.33
CA GLU A 96 -14.17 -17.28 10.77
C GLU A 96 -15.19 -16.42 11.51
N LEU A 97 -15.56 -15.26 10.97
CA LEU A 97 -16.54 -14.38 11.57
C LEU A 97 -17.95 -15.00 11.59
N LYS A 98 -18.36 -15.63 10.46
CA LYS A 98 -19.67 -16.32 10.39
C LYS A 98 -19.78 -17.46 11.40
N ASN A 99 -18.73 -18.24 11.60
CA ASN A 99 -18.69 -19.31 12.60
C ASN A 99 -18.80 -18.78 14.05
N LYS A 100 -18.51 -17.50 14.26
CA LYS A 100 -18.71 -16.80 15.54
C LYS A 100 -20.07 -16.10 15.65
N GLY A 101 -20.99 -16.34 14.72
CA GLY A 101 -22.32 -15.76 14.70
C GLY A 101 -22.39 -14.30 14.27
N VAL A 102 -21.37 -13.81 13.54
CA VAL A 102 -21.33 -12.43 13.06
C VAL A 102 -22.12 -12.30 11.76
N ASP A 103 -23.08 -11.37 11.71
CA ASP A 103 -23.91 -11.06 10.55
C ASP A 103 -23.65 -9.65 9.97
N GLU A 104 -22.97 -8.78 10.72
CA GLU A 104 -22.53 -7.46 10.27
C GLU A 104 -21.02 -7.33 10.41
N VAL A 105 -20.32 -7.07 9.31
CA VAL A 105 -18.85 -6.99 9.26
C VAL A 105 -18.42 -5.61 8.85
N MET A 106 -17.57 -4.99 9.66
CA MET A 106 -16.83 -3.81 9.27
C MET A 106 -15.57 -4.22 8.53
N LEU A 107 -15.50 -3.94 7.24
CA LEU A 107 -14.29 -4.12 6.43
C LEU A 107 -13.36 -2.93 6.62
N PHE A 108 -12.15 -3.20 7.08
CA PHE A 108 -11.12 -2.18 7.27
C PHE A 108 -9.89 -2.49 6.40
N PRO A 109 -9.86 -2.04 5.13
CA PRO A 109 -8.66 -2.15 4.31
C PRO A 109 -7.53 -1.32 4.92
N LEU A 110 -6.41 -1.95 5.26
CA LEU A 110 -5.28 -1.28 5.91
C LEU A 110 -4.38 -0.55 4.90
N TYR A 111 -5.02 0.22 4.02
CA TYR A 111 -4.37 1.13 3.08
C TYR A 111 -4.84 2.54 3.37
N PRO A 112 -3.97 3.41 3.90
CA PRO A 112 -4.36 4.78 4.24
C PRO A 112 -4.86 5.57 3.05
N GLN A 113 -4.24 5.39 1.88
CA GLN A 113 -4.59 6.05 0.63
C GLN A 113 -5.29 5.06 -0.31
N HIS A 114 -6.34 5.52 -1.00
CA HIS A 114 -7.13 4.71 -1.92
C HIS A 114 -6.40 4.44 -3.24
N ALA A 115 -6.21 3.18 -3.60
CA ALA A 115 -5.74 2.79 -4.94
C ALA A 115 -6.57 1.63 -5.50
N MET A 116 -6.67 1.55 -6.84
CA MET A 116 -7.34 0.43 -7.51
C MET A 116 -6.70 -0.91 -7.14
N ALA A 117 -5.37 -0.98 -7.19
CA ALA A 117 -4.59 -2.20 -6.96
C ALA A 117 -4.53 -2.62 -5.48
N SER A 118 -5.06 -1.84 -4.57
CA SER A 118 -5.12 -2.17 -3.13
C SER A 118 -6.56 -2.14 -2.62
N THR A 119 -7.14 -0.97 -2.41
CA THR A 119 -8.47 -0.82 -1.79
C THR A 119 -9.58 -1.37 -2.66
N THR A 120 -9.65 -0.98 -3.95
CA THR A 120 -10.77 -1.39 -4.82
C THR A 120 -10.80 -2.91 -5.01
N THR A 121 -9.64 -3.55 -5.26
CA THR A 121 -9.62 -5.00 -5.47
C THR A 121 -10.07 -5.80 -4.25
N ILE A 122 -9.74 -5.34 -3.02
CA ILE A 122 -10.21 -5.95 -1.77
C ILE A 122 -11.73 -5.84 -1.66
N LEU A 123 -12.27 -4.64 -1.85
CA LEU A 123 -13.68 -4.38 -1.66
C LEU A 123 -14.53 -5.15 -2.68
N VAL A 124 -14.10 -5.20 -3.94
CA VAL A 124 -14.81 -5.97 -4.97
C VAL A 124 -14.79 -7.45 -4.67
N LEU A 125 -13.61 -8.02 -4.33
CA LEU A 125 -13.54 -9.45 -3.99
C LEU A 125 -14.34 -9.79 -2.73
N ALA A 126 -14.28 -8.93 -1.69
CA ALA A 126 -15.05 -9.16 -0.48
C ALA A 126 -16.56 -9.19 -0.76
N GLU A 127 -17.05 -8.26 -1.59
CA GLU A 127 -18.46 -8.22 -1.98
C GLU A 127 -18.87 -9.41 -2.85
N GLU A 128 -18.04 -9.83 -3.82
CA GLU A 128 -18.27 -11.02 -4.61
C GLU A 128 -18.37 -12.28 -3.72
N LEU A 129 -17.46 -12.43 -2.76
CA LEU A 129 -17.46 -13.55 -1.82
C LEU A 129 -18.66 -13.49 -0.85
N ARG A 130 -19.04 -12.30 -0.39
CA ARG A 130 -20.23 -12.10 0.43
C ARG A 130 -21.48 -12.56 -0.30
N GLN A 131 -21.69 -12.09 -1.52
CA GLN A 131 -22.86 -12.47 -2.33
C GLN A 131 -22.91 -13.97 -2.60
N GLN A 132 -21.77 -14.59 -2.84
CA GLN A 132 -21.68 -16.01 -3.20
C GLN A 132 -21.84 -16.94 -1.99
N HIS A 133 -21.28 -16.59 -0.83
CA HIS A 133 -21.18 -17.50 0.32
C HIS A 133 -21.93 -17.04 1.56
N PHE A 134 -22.22 -15.74 1.70
CA PHE A 134 -22.81 -15.15 2.89
C PHE A 134 -23.81 -14.05 2.52
N PRO A 135 -24.86 -14.33 1.72
CA PRO A 135 -25.74 -13.31 1.15
C PRO A 135 -26.44 -12.45 2.18
N GLU A 136 -26.72 -12.98 3.38
CA GLU A 136 -27.36 -12.25 4.48
C GLU A 136 -26.40 -11.36 5.29
N MET A 137 -25.07 -11.55 5.10
CA MET A 137 -24.08 -10.75 5.84
C MET A 137 -24.05 -9.32 5.31
N LYS A 138 -24.04 -8.36 6.21
CA LYS A 138 -23.96 -6.93 5.87
C LYS A 138 -22.52 -6.43 6.00
N PHE A 139 -22.12 -5.55 5.09
CA PHE A 139 -20.82 -4.88 5.15
C PHE A 139 -20.97 -3.39 5.43
N THR A 140 -20.13 -2.90 6.36
CA THR A 140 -19.80 -1.50 6.52
C THR A 140 -18.34 -1.33 6.13
N ILE A 141 -18.03 -0.38 5.26
CA ILE A 141 -16.67 -0.17 4.74
C ILE A 141 -16.05 1.04 5.42
N VAL A 142 -14.86 0.84 6.00
CA VAL A 142 -14.04 1.96 6.47
C VAL A 142 -13.38 2.60 5.25
N PRO A 143 -13.64 3.89 4.97
CA PRO A 143 -13.05 4.58 3.84
C PRO A 143 -11.55 4.81 4.04
N ALA A 144 -10.86 5.24 2.98
CA ALA A 144 -9.48 5.67 3.07
C ALA A 144 -9.30 6.69 4.21
N PHE A 145 -8.28 6.47 5.04
CA PHE A 145 -8.10 7.21 6.30
C PHE A 145 -6.87 8.11 6.29
N TYR A 146 -6.38 8.44 5.10
CA TYR A 146 -5.16 9.22 4.80
C TYR A 146 -5.06 10.56 5.54
N ASN A 147 -6.18 11.16 5.93
CA ASN A 147 -6.27 12.47 6.61
C ASN A 147 -6.96 12.39 7.98
N LYS A 148 -7.20 11.19 8.50
CA LYS A 148 -7.87 11.07 9.81
C LYS A 148 -6.91 11.49 10.93
N PRO A 149 -7.33 12.36 11.87
CA PRO A 149 -6.45 12.90 12.90
C PRO A 149 -5.73 11.83 13.71
N GLY A 150 -6.40 10.72 14.05
CA GLY A 150 -5.80 9.60 14.76
C GLY A 150 -4.67 8.93 13.98
N TYR A 151 -4.86 8.72 12.68
CA TYR A 151 -3.83 8.17 11.80
C TYR A 151 -2.64 9.13 11.65
N ILE A 152 -2.90 10.42 11.37
CA ILE A 152 -1.84 11.43 11.22
C ILE A 152 -1.02 11.54 12.50
N LYS A 153 -1.67 11.59 13.67
CA LYS A 153 -1.00 11.61 14.97
C LYS A 153 -0.13 10.37 15.20
N ALA A 154 -0.66 9.18 14.92
CA ALA A 154 0.08 7.93 15.08
C ALA A 154 1.30 7.88 14.16
N LEU A 155 1.13 8.22 12.88
CA LEU A 155 2.21 8.28 11.89
C LEU A 155 3.27 9.32 12.29
N ALA A 156 2.85 10.54 12.61
CA ALA A 156 3.77 11.61 13.02
C ALA A 156 4.56 11.24 14.28
N ASN A 157 3.92 10.64 15.28
CA ASN A 157 4.61 10.20 16.50
C ASN A 157 5.60 9.06 16.22
N SER A 158 5.28 8.15 15.31
CA SER A 158 6.21 7.10 14.86
C SER A 158 7.43 7.71 14.18
N ILE A 159 7.23 8.65 13.27
CA ILE A 159 8.30 9.38 12.59
C ILE A 159 9.16 10.14 13.62
N LYS A 160 8.52 10.92 14.49
CA LYS A 160 9.20 11.73 15.52
C LYS A 160 10.12 10.88 16.37
N LYS A 161 9.69 9.70 16.81
CA LYS A 161 10.51 8.79 17.62
C LYS A 161 11.86 8.48 16.98
N HIS A 162 11.92 8.35 15.65
CA HIS A 162 13.16 8.11 14.92
C HIS A 162 13.94 9.41 14.68
N LEU A 163 13.25 10.51 14.33
CA LEU A 163 13.90 11.80 14.09
C LEU A 163 14.51 12.41 15.36
N ASP A 164 13.99 12.12 16.53
CA ASP A 164 14.57 12.59 17.83
C ASP A 164 15.94 11.94 18.12
N THR A 165 16.28 10.83 17.47
CA THR A 165 17.53 10.09 17.65
C THR A 165 18.48 10.14 16.46
N PHE A 166 18.08 10.81 15.39
CA PHE A 166 18.81 10.87 14.14
C PHE A 166 18.81 12.29 13.58
N GLU A 167 19.98 12.92 13.52
CA GLU A 167 20.14 14.19 12.80
C GLU A 167 19.96 13.99 11.31
N TYR A 168 19.08 14.76 10.70
CA TYR A 168 18.79 14.68 9.27
C TYR A 168 18.80 16.07 8.62
N ASP A 169 19.24 16.10 7.37
CA ASP A 169 19.20 17.32 6.54
C ASP A 169 17.86 17.47 5.84
N HIS A 170 17.23 16.35 5.48
CA HIS A 170 16.01 16.29 4.70
C HIS A 170 15.17 15.04 5.01
N LEU A 171 13.84 15.19 5.04
CA LEU A 171 12.88 14.11 5.20
C LEU A 171 12.20 13.81 3.87
N LEU A 172 12.36 12.57 3.37
CA LEU A 172 11.75 12.10 2.13
C LEU A 172 10.54 11.21 2.44
N PHE A 173 9.37 11.60 1.97
CA PHE A 173 8.17 10.78 1.98
C PHE A 173 8.11 9.95 0.70
N SER A 174 8.36 8.64 0.79
CA SER A 174 8.30 7.72 -0.34
C SER A 174 7.01 6.90 -0.30
N TYR A 175 6.14 7.10 -1.27
CA TYR A 175 4.91 6.34 -1.43
C TYR A 175 5.07 5.28 -2.51
N HIS A 176 4.32 4.19 -2.46
CA HIS A 176 4.28 3.26 -3.58
C HIS A 176 3.77 3.96 -4.84
N GLY A 177 4.51 3.89 -5.93
CA GLY A 177 4.07 4.42 -7.22
C GLY A 177 2.89 3.64 -7.78
N ILE A 178 2.07 4.31 -8.57
CA ILE A 178 1.02 3.67 -9.36
C ILE A 178 1.02 4.23 -10.79
N PRO A 179 0.53 3.47 -11.78
CA PRO A 179 0.39 3.98 -13.15
C PRO A 179 -0.51 5.21 -13.20
N LYS A 180 -0.09 6.26 -13.92
CA LYS A 180 -0.88 7.50 -14.07
C LYS A 180 -2.29 7.26 -14.64
N ARG A 181 -2.47 6.20 -15.44
CA ARG A 181 -3.80 5.82 -15.93
C ARG A 181 -4.74 5.37 -14.83
N HIS A 182 -4.25 4.79 -13.72
CA HIS A 182 -5.09 4.42 -12.58
C HIS A 182 -5.71 5.65 -11.92
N ILE A 183 -4.98 6.76 -11.80
CA ILE A 183 -5.52 8.03 -11.29
C ILE A 183 -6.69 8.52 -12.16
N ARG A 184 -6.57 8.46 -13.50
CA ARG A 184 -7.65 8.84 -14.39
C ARG A 184 -8.87 7.92 -14.27
N LYS A 185 -8.66 6.62 -14.08
CA LYS A 185 -9.74 5.64 -13.95
C LYS A 185 -10.55 5.82 -12.66
N THR A 186 -9.89 6.26 -11.59
CA THR A 186 -10.53 6.51 -10.29
C THR A 186 -11.15 7.91 -10.19
N ASP A 187 -10.94 8.80 -11.16
CA ASP A 187 -11.60 10.10 -11.21
C ASP A 187 -13.09 9.95 -11.54
N ILE A 188 -13.92 10.02 -10.51
CA ILE A 188 -15.38 9.92 -10.63
C ILE A 188 -16.01 11.04 -11.45
N THR A 189 -15.32 12.19 -11.55
CA THR A 189 -15.77 13.33 -12.36
C THR A 189 -15.39 13.19 -13.83
N LYS A 190 -14.42 12.29 -14.14
CA LYS A 190 -13.85 12.04 -15.48
C LYS A 190 -13.21 13.26 -16.16
N SER A 191 -13.10 14.37 -15.47
CA SER A 191 -12.63 15.66 -16.03
C SER A 191 -11.65 16.42 -15.12
N HIS A 192 -11.61 16.10 -13.82
CA HIS A 192 -10.80 16.84 -12.85
C HIS A 192 -9.31 16.49 -12.93
N CYS A 193 -9.00 15.20 -13.08
CA CYS A 193 -7.61 14.74 -12.99
C CYS A 193 -6.73 15.26 -14.13
N LYS A 194 -5.72 16.06 -13.78
CA LYS A 194 -4.60 16.47 -14.64
C LYS A 194 -3.37 15.64 -14.29
N ILE A 195 -2.76 15.06 -15.29
CA ILE A 195 -1.63 14.14 -15.10
C ILE A 195 -0.40 14.81 -14.52
N ASP A 196 -0.22 16.10 -14.75
CA ASP A 196 0.87 16.92 -14.21
C ASP A 196 0.77 17.17 -12.68
N GLY A 197 -0.41 16.97 -12.09
CA GLY A 197 -0.65 17.15 -10.66
C GLY A 197 -1.22 18.51 -10.27
N SER A 198 -1.38 19.44 -11.20
CA SER A 198 -1.91 20.77 -10.90
C SER A 198 -3.33 20.76 -10.29
N CYS A 199 -4.10 19.69 -10.55
CA CYS A 199 -5.42 19.50 -9.97
C CYS A 199 -5.45 19.10 -8.49
N CYS A 200 -4.33 18.62 -7.92
CA CYS A 200 -4.32 18.04 -6.57
C CYS A 200 -4.64 19.05 -5.47
N ASN A 201 -4.40 20.35 -5.71
CA ASN A 201 -4.69 21.43 -4.77
C ASN A 201 -6.04 22.14 -5.03
N THR A 202 -6.76 21.75 -6.08
CA THR A 202 -8.07 22.33 -6.41
C THR A 202 -9.16 21.41 -5.85
N PRO A 203 -10.01 21.85 -4.93
CA PRO A 203 -11.05 21.01 -4.33
C PRO A 203 -11.93 20.31 -5.36
N SER A 204 -12.17 19.02 -5.18
CA SER A 204 -13.01 18.22 -6.09
C SER A 204 -13.49 16.94 -5.43
N PRO A 205 -14.70 16.44 -5.76
CA PRO A 205 -15.14 15.11 -5.35
C PRO A 205 -14.21 13.98 -5.82
N ALA A 206 -13.44 14.19 -6.89
CA ALA A 206 -12.44 13.23 -7.36
C ALA A 206 -11.38 12.88 -6.32
N HIS A 207 -11.14 13.76 -5.34
CA HIS A 207 -10.14 13.55 -4.28
C HIS A 207 -10.47 12.37 -3.34
N GLU A 208 -11.75 11.99 -3.24
CA GLU A 208 -12.19 10.82 -2.47
C GLU A 208 -11.50 9.53 -2.94
N PHE A 209 -11.17 9.44 -4.23
CA PHE A 209 -10.55 8.25 -4.83
C PHE A 209 -9.19 8.55 -5.49
N CYS A 210 -8.66 9.77 -5.32
CA CYS A 210 -7.39 10.16 -5.95
C CYS A 210 -6.20 9.84 -5.05
N TYR A 211 -5.50 8.73 -5.33
CA TYR A 211 -4.32 8.30 -4.60
C TYR A 211 -3.26 9.40 -4.44
N ARG A 212 -2.93 10.12 -5.53
CA ARG A 212 -1.90 11.16 -5.50
C ARG A 212 -2.26 12.31 -4.56
N HIS A 213 -3.51 12.82 -4.65
CA HIS A 213 -4.00 13.84 -3.73
C HIS A 213 -3.90 13.37 -2.28
N GLN A 214 -4.33 12.14 -2.01
CA GLN A 214 -4.33 11.58 -0.67
C GLN A 214 -2.91 11.40 -0.09
N CYS A 215 -1.92 11.04 -0.93
CA CYS A 215 -0.53 11.03 -0.54
C CYS A 215 -0.02 12.44 -0.18
N TYR A 216 -0.34 13.45 -1.00
CA TYR A 216 0.04 14.83 -0.73
C TYR A 216 -0.60 15.36 0.56
N GLU A 217 -1.87 15.07 0.77
CA GLU A 217 -2.57 15.50 1.97
C GLU A 217 -2.03 14.82 3.24
N THR A 218 -1.68 13.52 3.18
CA THR A 218 -1.00 12.84 4.29
C THR A 218 0.33 13.52 4.62
N THR A 219 1.18 13.76 3.62
CA THR A 219 2.47 14.46 3.81
C THR A 219 2.26 15.83 4.43
N LYS A 220 1.38 16.64 3.86
CA LYS A 220 1.05 18.00 4.34
C LYS A 220 0.65 18.02 5.82
N GLN A 221 -0.26 17.12 6.21
CA GLN A 221 -0.72 17.06 7.60
C GLN A 221 0.34 16.55 8.57
N VAL A 222 1.16 15.56 8.15
CA VAL A 222 2.26 15.05 8.98
C VAL A 222 3.33 16.13 9.21
N VAL A 223 3.78 16.82 8.16
CA VAL A 223 4.80 17.87 8.31
C VAL A 223 4.28 19.06 9.13
N ALA A 224 3.01 19.42 8.96
CA ALA A 224 2.38 20.45 9.80
C ALA A 224 2.32 20.02 11.28
N TYR A 225 1.96 18.76 11.56
CA TYR A 225 1.94 18.21 12.93
C TYR A 225 3.33 18.20 13.57
N LEU A 226 4.37 17.87 12.80
CA LEU A 226 5.76 17.81 13.26
C LEU A 226 6.48 19.16 13.28
N GLY A 227 5.89 20.21 12.69
CA GLY A 227 6.53 21.52 12.56
C GLY A 227 7.73 21.52 11.60
N ILE A 228 7.75 20.63 10.60
CA ILE A 228 8.85 20.53 9.64
C ILE A 228 8.72 21.66 8.61
N PRO A 229 9.71 22.55 8.48
CA PRO A 229 9.61 23.70 7.59
C PRO A 229 9.66 23.30 6.12
N GLU A 230 9.07 24.14 5.27
CA GLU A 230 9.16 23.99 3.81
C GLU A 230 10.63 23.96 3.37
N GLY A 231 10.93 23.17 2.36
CA GLY A 231 12.30 22.92 1.88
C GLY A 231 13.06 21.84 2.67
N LYS A 232 12.62 21.44 3.84
CA LYS A 232 13.21 20.35 4.65
C LYS A 232 12.56 18.99 4.42
N TYR A 233 11.61 18.90 3.54
CA TYR A 233 10.99 17.64 3.14
C TYR A 233 10.63 17.63 1.65
N SER A 234 10.45 16.45 1.11
CA SER A 234 9.91 16.22 -0.23
C SER A 234 9.12 14.91 -0.30
N GLN A 235 8.38 14.73 -1.40
CA GLN A 235 7.58 13.54 -1.63
C GLN A 235 7.92 12.91 -2.97
N THR A 236 8.04 11.59 -2.98
CA THR A 236 8.38 10.77 -4.15
C THR A 236 7.53 9.51 -4.23
N PHE A 237 7.69 8.77 -5.33
CA PHE A 237 7.01 7.50 -5.59
C PHE A 237 8.01 6.42 -5.98
N GLN A 238 7.98 5.28 -5.26
CA GLN A 238 8.87 4.12 -5.45
C GLN A 238 8.23 3.00 -6.27
N SER A 239 8.94 1.92 -6.50
CA SER A 239 8.44 0.62 -7.03
C SER A 239 7.86 0.67 -8.44
N ARG A 240 8.36 1.57 -9.30
CA ARG A 240 7.88 1.65 -10.68
C ARG A 240 8.24 0.40 -11.50
N LEU A 241 7.33 -0.02 -12.37
CA LEU A 241 7.58 -1.06 -13.36
C LEU A 241 7.84 -0.43 -14.74
N ALA A 242 8.65 -1.10 -15.54
CA ALA A 242 8.89 -0.70 -16.94
C ALA A 242 7.60 -0.82 -17.78
N GLY A 243 7.53 -0.03 -18.86
CA GLY A 243 6.45 -0.14 -19.86
C GLY A 243 5.23 0.75 -19.64
N ASP A 244 5.18 1.54 -18.56
CA ASP A 244 4.09 2.48 -18.30
C ASP A 244 4.58 3.81 -17.72
N LYS A 245 3.73 4.83 -17.74
CA LYS A 245 3.97 6.11 -17.08
C LYS A 245 3.44 6.08 -15.65
N TRP A 246 4.35 6.02 -14.69
CA TRP A 246 4.06 5.99 -13.26
C TRP A 246 4.03 7.39 -12.65
N LEU A 247 3.50 7.51 -11.44
CA LEU A 247 3.57 8.75 -10.68
C LEU A 247 5.01 9.18 -10.43
N THR A 248 5.24 10.47 -10.50
CA THR A 248 6.54 11.14 -10.32
C THR A 248 6.43 12.18 -9.22
N PRO A 249 7.57 12.62 -8.61
CA PRO A 249 8.96 12.22 -8.83
C PRO A 249 9.27 10.78 -8.41
N TYR A 250 10.27 10.15 -9.03
CA TYR A 250 10.68 8.78 -8.67
C TYR A 250 11.68 8.80 -7.51
N THR A 251 11.50 7.91 -6.52
CA THR A 251 12.33 7.86 -5.31
C THR A 251 13.80 7.63 -5.62
N ASP A 252 14.14 6.62 -6.42
CA ASP A 252 15.50 6.31 -6.83
C ASP A 252 16.20 7.47 -7.54
N VAL A 253 15.48 8.18 -8.41
CA VAL A 253 16.04 9.33 -9.14
C VAL A 253 16.28 10.51 -8.20
N GLU A 254 15.36 10.80 -7.29
CA GLU A 254 15.50 11.94 -6.38
C GLU A 254 16.56 11.69 -5.30
N ILE A 255 16.66 10.49 -4.76
CA ILE A 255 17.73 10.13 -3.80
C ILE A 255 19.11 10.39 -4.43
N ASN A 256 19.33 9.95 -5.66
CA ASN A 256 20.60 10.15 -6.37
C ASN A 256 20.98 11.62 -6.61
N LYS A 257 19.99 12.54 -6.57
CA LYS A 257 20.24 14.00 -6.70
C LYS A 257 20.47 14.70 -5.35
N MET A 258 20.21 14.04 -4.23
CA MET A 258 20.30 14.64 -2.91
C MET A 258 21.71 15.14 -2.55
N PRO A 259 22.80 14.40 -2.86
CA PRO A 259 24.17 14.88 -2.61
C PRO A 259 24.50 16.19 -3.34
N GLU A 260 24.02 16.36 -4.58
CA GLU A 260 24.21 17.60 -5.35
C GLU A 260 23.50 18.80 -4.71
N LYS A 261 22.42 18.55 -3.95
CA LYS A 261 21.68 19.56 -3.18
C LYS A 261 22.29 19.81 -1.79
N GLY A 262 23.45 19.21 -1.47
CA GLY A 262 24.11 19.32 -0.17
C GLY A 262 23.48 18.50 0.95
N ILE A 263 22.52 17.60 0.65
CA ILE A 263 21.86 16.72 1.60
C ILE A 263 22.78 15.51 1.84
N LYS A 264 23.26 15.35 3.07
CA LYS A 264 24.19 14.28 3.47
C LYS A 264 23.51 13.23 4.37
N LYS A 265 22.50 13.65 5.14
CA LYS A 265 21.75 12.77 6.04
C LYS A 265 20.28 12.81 5.64
N LEU A 266 19.81 11.75 5.01
CA LEU A 266 18.45 11.61 4.52
C LEU A 266 17.66 10.72 5.46
N ALA A 267 16.53 11.21 5.99
CA ALA A 267 15.52 10.38 6.60
C ALA A 267 14.46 10.00 5.55
N VAL A 268 14.09 8.72 5.47
CA VAL A 268 13.05 8.24 4.54
C VAL A 268 11.90 7.63 5.32
N VAL A 269 10.68 7.98 4.96
CA VAL A 269 9.45 7.41 5.52
C VAL A 269 8.54 6.93 4.42
N THR A 270 7.78 5.85 4.68
CA THR A 270 6.97 5.14 3.69
C THR A 270 5.49 5.06 4.10
N PRO A 271 4.73 6.19 4.09
CA PRO A 271 3.41 6.26 4.72
C PRO A 271 2.29 5.48 4.03
N ALA A 272 2.53 4.92 2.86
CA ALA A 272 1.56 4.03 2.21
C ALA A 272 1.49 2.64 2.86
N PHE A 273 2.49 2.30 3.69
CA PHE A 273 2.65 0.98 4.28
C PHE A 273 2.40 1.05 5.79
N VAL A 274 1.40 0.31 6.27
CA VAL A 274 1.05 0.25 7.71
C VAL A 274 1.83 -0.84 8.45
N SER A 275 2.56 -1.68 7.73
CA SER A 275 3.48 -2.68 8.24
C SER A 275 4.65 -2.87 7.29
N ASP A 276 5.78 -3.34 7.81
CA ASP A 276 6.93 -3.62 6.99
C ASP A 276 6.67 -4.74 5.98
N CYS A 277 7.24 -4.57 4.80
CA CYS A 277 7.11 -5.46 3.67
C CYS A 277 8.36 -5.36 2.77
N LEU A 278 8.31 -5.94 1.59
CA LEU A 278 9.43 -5.92 0.65
C LEU A 278 9.81 -4.48 0.27
N GLU A 279 8.83 -3.66 0.03
CA GLU A 279 8.98 -2.27 -0.41
C GLU A 279 9.61 -1.35 0.66
N THR A 280 9.45 -1.68 1.95
CA THR A 280 10.05 -0.90 3.04
C THR A 280 11.43 -1.43 3.44
N LEU A 281 11.57 -2.74 3.55
CA LEU A 281 12.79 -3.37 4.07
C LEU A 281 13.84 -3.61 2.98
N GLU A 282 13.46 -4.11 1.81
CA GLU A 282 14.41 -4.39 0.74
C GLU A 282 14.64 -3.16 -0.13
N GLU A 283 13.59 -2.58 -0.71
CA GLU A 283 13.73 -1.49 -1.67
C GLU A 283 14.26 -0.19 -1.00
N ILE A 284 13.73 0.17 0.19
CA ILE A 284 14.17 1.41 0.87
C ILE A 284 15.32 1.17 1.82
N ALA A 285 15.22 0.20 2.75
CA ALA A 285 16.25 0.07 3.78
C ALA A 285 17.54 -0.61 3.30
N MET A 286 17.53 -1.37 2.20
CA MET A 286 18.71 -2.05 1.67
C MET A 286 19.19 -1.46 0.35
N GLU A 287 18.31 -1.28 -0.67
CA GLU A 287 18.74 -0.86 -2.00
C GLU A 287 18.91 0.66 -2.15
N ALA A 288 18.19 1.47 -1.34
CA ALA A 288 18.30 2.93 -1.38
C ALA A 288 19.39 3.50 -0.46
N ASN A 289 20.14 2.65 0.24
CA ASN A 289 21.21 3.01 1.17
C ASN A 289 22.54 3.25 0.48
#